data_798ae2ace734a15f793a9b4cd0d71e6a
#
_entry.id   798ae2ace734a15f793a9b4cd0d71e6a
#
_cell.length_a   1.000
_cell.length_b   1.000
_cell.length_c   1.000
_cell.angle_alpha   90.00
_cell.angle_beta   90.00
_cell.angle_gamma   90.00
#
_symmetry.space_group_name_H-M   'P 1'
#
loop_
_entity.id
_entity.type
_entity.pdbx_description
1 polymer ?
#
loop_
_entity_poly.entity_id
_entity_poly.type
_entity_poly.pdbx_seq_one_letter_code
_entity_poly.pdbx_strand_id
1 'polypeptide(L)'
;METKKNRSTFSGKVGFVLAAAGSAVGLGNLWRFPYLAAKYGGGIFLLVYIVLAVTFGFTLMVTEIAIGRKTRLSPMEAFGSLNKKWSWMGKLVTLVPVLILPYYCVIGGWVTKYTATMISGAVQDAAGDNYFSTFISGTGEPLLWFLLFMTATAVIVFLGVEKGIEKFSRVLMPALLILTILLSIFVVTRPGAGAGVAYYLKPDFSKLSMMTVLAALGQLFFSMSLAMGIMITYGSYLRKQDHIEQSVRQIEVFDTLVAFLAGLMIVPAVFVYSGGDESALGKGPSLMFVTLPKVFAEMKIGSLIGAGFFILVLFAALTSSVSVMEAIVSGLDDRYHWGRKKATVICYVYAVALGICCSLGFGKWSSFTIFGFSILDFLDFVSNSLLMPVVGMLTCIMVGFVLKPQLIVNEIELNGPFKMKKFYSAMVKWIAPPCLLAILISSILDTLGIVKL
;
A
#
# COMPACT_ATOMS: atom_id res chain seq x y z
N MET A 1 20.10 18.88 30.23
CA MET A 1 19.14 17.74 30.28
C MET A 1 18.02 18.06 29.33
N GLU A 2 18.09 17.60 28.08
CA GLU A 2 16.95 17.71 27.17
C GLU A 2 15.82 16.82 27.68
N THR A 3 14.68 17.43 27.97
CA THR A 3 13.45 16.71 28.31
C THR A 3 13.13 15.78 27.14
N LYS A 4 13.33 14.47 27.31
CA LYS A 4 12.88 13.45 26.36
C LYS A 4 11.40 13.69 26.09
N LYS A 5 11.09 14.29 24.94
CA LYS A 5 9.71 14.47 24.46
C LYS A 5 9.04 13.11 24.50
N ASN A 6 7.99 12.96 25.30
CA ASN A 6 7.27 11.71 25.40
C ASN A 6 6.68 11.37 24.01
N ARG A 7 7.26 10.37 23.33
CA ARG A 7 6.78 9.92 22.03
C ARG A 7 5.34 9.44 22.17
N SER A 8 4.48 9.85 21.25
CA SER A 8 3.11 9.33 21.17
C SER A 8 3.14 7.79 21.10
N THR A 9 2.17 7.13 21.70
CA THR A 9 2.03 5.67 21.69
C THR A 9 0.63 5.29 21.30
N PHE A 10 0.47 4.11 20.70
CA PHE A 10 -0.85 3.50 20.57
C PHE A 10 -1.39 3.11 21.95
N SER A 11 -2.71 3.14 22.10
CA SER A 11 -3.36 2.79 23.38
C SER A 11 -3.17 1.30 23.71
N GLY A 12 -2.91 0.45 22.71
CA GLY A 12 -2.64 -0.97 22.90
C GLY A 12 -2.29 -1.70 21.60
N LYS A 13 -2.02 -3.00 21.73
CA LYS A 13 -1.67 -3.90 20.62
C LYS A 13 -2.71 -3.86 19.48
N VAL A 14 -4.01 -3.89 19.82
CA VAL A 14 -5.09 -3.88 18.81
C VAL A 14 -5.08 -2.59 17.99
N GLY A 15 -4.88 -1.43 18.64
CA GLY A 15 -4.77 -0.15 17.94
C GLY A 15 -3.60 -0.11 16.97
N PHE A 16 -2.44 -0.60 17.40
CA PHE A 16 -1.25 -0.74 16.54
C PHE A 16 -1.52 -1.65 15.34
N VAL A 17 -2.05 -2.87 15.60
CA VAL A 17 -2.31 -3.86 14.53
C VAL A 17 -3.29 -3.31 13.50
N LEU A 18 -4.40 -2.69 13.94
CA LEU A 18 -5.39 -2.14 13.02
C LEU A 18 -4.87 -0.93 12.23
N ALA A 19 -4.03 -0.08 12.85
CA ALA A 19 -3.41 1.04 12.14
C ALA A 19 -2.38 0.54 11.10
N ALA A 20 -1.53 -0.41 11.47
CA ALA A 20 -0.53 -0.98 10.57
C ALA A 20 -1.17 -1.84 9.46
N ALA A 21 -2.20 -2.64 9.79
CA ALA A 21 -2.99 -3.36 8.79
C ALA A 21 -3.73 -2.39 7.85
N GLY A 22 -4.26 -1.27 8.37
CA GLY A 22 -4.88 -0.23 7.55
C GLY A 22 -3.89 0.51 6.64
N SER A 23 -2.61 0.54 7.00
CA SER A 23 -1.56 0.99 6.09
C SER A 23 -1.26 -0.02 4.99
N ALA A 24 -1.17 -1.29 5.36
CA ALA A 24 -0.88 -2.39 4.43
C ALA A 24 -2.05 -2.60 3.45
N VAL A 25 -3.28 -2.66 3.96
CA VAL A 25 -4.48 -2.79 3.12
C VAL A 25 -4.79 -1.47 2.41
N GLY A 26 -4.44 -1.39 1.14
CA GLY A 26 -4.60 -0.18 0.33
C GLY A 26 -5.11 -0.48 -1.08
N LEU A 27 -4.92 0.49 -1.95
CA LEU A 27 -5.27 0.35 -3.37
C LEU A 27 -4.55 -0.82 -4.03
N GLY A 28 -3.36 -1.18 -3.55
CA GLY A 28 -2.59 -2.32 -4.04
C GLY A 28 -3.31 -3.66 -3.92
N ASN A 29 -4.05 -3.89 -2.83
CA ASN A 29 -4.82 -5.12 -2.61
C ASN A 29 -6.08 -5.18 -3.49
N LEU A 30 -6.67 -4.02 -3.79
CA LEU A 30 -7.99 -3.92 -4.43
C LEU A 30 -7.95 -3.79 -5.96
N TRP A 31 -6.82 -3.34 -6.54
CA TRP A 31 -6.72 -3.30 -8.01
C TRP A 31 -5.50 -4.03 -8.55
N ARG A 32 -4.30 -3.76 -7.97
CA ARG A 32 -3.05 -4.31 -8.52
C ARG A 32 -2.95 -5.81 -8.29
N PHE A 33 -3.29 -6.27 -7.11
CA PHE A 33 -3.26 -7.69 -6.77
C PHE A 33 -4.20 -8.53 -7.66
N PRO A 34 -5.51 -8.21 -7.82
CA PRO A 34 -6.39 -8.96 -8.69
C PRO A 34 -5.92 -8.99 -10.16
N TYR A 35 -5.44 -7.85 -10.66
CA TYR A 35 -4.86 -7.76 -11.99
C TYR A 35 -3.66 -8.70 -12.16
N LEU A 36 -2.69 -8.63 -11.25
CA LEU A 36 -1.50 -9.49 -11.32
C LEU A 36 -1.84 -10.96 -11.13
N ALA A 37 -2.78 -11.29 -10.23
CA ALA A 37 -3.25 -12.64 -10.05
C ALA A 37 -3.83 -13.19 -11.37
N ALA A 38 -4.67 -12.43 -12.04
CA ALA A 38 -5.22 -12.85 -13.33
C ALA A 38 -4.15 -12.97 -14.42
N LYS A 39 -3.24 -12.00 -14.52
CA LYS A 39 -2.18 -12.01 -15.54
C LYS A 39 -1.18 -13.16 -15.37
N TYR A 40 -0.87 -13.53 -14.12
CA TYR A 40 0.19 -14.50 -13.81
C TYR A 40 -0.32 -15.85 -13.33
N GLY A 41 -1.49 -16.28 -13.81
CA GLY A 41 -1.99 -17.65 -13.67
C GLY A 41 -2.87 -17.91 -12.44
N GLY A 42 -3.56 -16.89 -11.92
CA GLY A 42 -4.60 -17.06 -10.89
C GLY A 42 -4.08 -17.71 -9.63
N GLY A 43 -4.49 -18.97 -9.40
CA GLY A 43 -4.17 -19.69 -8.16
C GLY A 43 -2.68 -19.94 -7.93
N ILE A 44 -1.85 -20.04 -8.97
CA ILE A 44 -0.40 -20.20 -8.78
C ILE A 44 0.23 -18.88 -8.29
N PHE A 45 -0.21 -17.74 -8.82
CA PHE A 45 0.22 -16.44 -8.31
C PHE A 45 -0.17 -16.25 -6.83
N LEU A 46 -1.41 -16.61 -6.48
CA LEU A 46 -1.90 -16.56 -5.10
C LEU A 46 -1.03 -17.42 -4.16
N LEU A 47 -0.71 -18.65 -4.57
CA LEU A 47 0.14 -19.54 -3.78
C LEU A 47 1.54 -18.95 -3.57
N VAL A 48 2.17 -18.45 -4.63
CA VAL A 48 3.48 -17.80 -4.55
C VAL A 48 3.42 -16.57 -3.64
N TYR A 49 2.40 -15.74 -3.79
CA TYR A 49 2.20 -14.55 -2.95
C TYR A 49 2.10 -14.91 -1.47
N ILE A 50 1.29 -15.92 -1.09
CA ILE A 50 1.14 -16.36 0.30
C ILE A 50 2.48 -16.84 0.87
N VAL A 51 3.22 -17.65 0.11
CA VAL A 51 4.55 -18.13 0.54
C VAL A 51 5.50 -16.97 0.77
N LEU A 52 5.51 -15.99 -0.13
CA LEU A 52 6.35 -14.80 -0.01
C LEU A 52 5.91 -13.89 1.15
N ALA A 53 4.61 -13.78 1.41
CA ALA A 53 4.10 -13.00 2.53
C ALA A 53 4.64 -13.54 3.86
N VAL A 54 4.44 -14.85 4.14
CA VAL A 54 4.85 -15.47 5.42
C VAL A 54 6.37 -15.64 5.58
N THR A 55 7.14 -15.41 4.52
CA THR A 55 8.61 -15.52 4.55
C THR A 55 9.29 -14.18 4.41
N PHE A 56 9.23 -13.60 3.24
CA PHE A 56 9.89 -12.36 2.86
C PHE A 56 9.22 -11.13 3.50
N GLY A 57 7.89 -11.02 3.38
CA GLY A 57 7.11 -9.93 3.97
C GLY A 57 7.25 -9.87 5.48
N PHE A 58 7.08 -11.02 6.15
CA PHE A 58 7.29 -11.16 7.58
C PHE A 58 8.68 -10.64 8.01
N THR A 59 9.73 -11.07 7.32
CA THR A 59 11.11 -10.71 7.67
C THR A 59 11.34 -9.20 7.61
N LEU A 60 10.90 -8.54 6.55
CA LEU A 60 11.09 -7.10 6.40
C LEU A 60 10.22 -6.32 7.39
N MET A 61 8.96 -6.70 7.56
CA MET A 61 8.04 -6.02 8.48
C MET A 61 8.52 -6.09 9.92
N VAL A 62 8.95 -7.27 10.37
CA VAL A 62 9.56 -7.45 11.70
C VAL A 62 10.78 -6.55 11.86
N THR A 63 11.64 -6.48 10.83
CA THR A 63 12.85 -5.64 10.85
C THR A 63 12.49 -4.17 11.04
N GLU A 64 11.60 -3.63 10.23
CA GLU A 64 11.22 -2.21 10.28
C GLU A 64 10.53 -1.85 11.60
N ILE A 65 9.57 -2.65 12.04
CA ILE A 65 8.88 -2.42 13.32
C ILE A 65 9.86 -2.50 14.49
N ALA A 66 10.79 -3.45 14.50
CA ALA A 66 11.81 -3.57 15.55
C ALA A 66 12.79 -2.39 15.57
N ILE A 67 13.21 -1.89 14.39
CA ILE A 67 14.01 -0.64 14.29
C ILE A 67 13.26 0.51 14.94
N GLY A 68 11.99 0.71 14.56
CA GLY A 68 11.14 1.77 15.12
C GLY A 68 10.97 1.65 16.63
N ARG A 69 10.61 0.47 17.15
CA ARG A 69 10.40 0.24 18.59
C ARG A 69 11.68 0.44 19.40
N LYS A 70 12.81 -0.04 18.88
CA LYS A 70 14.10 0.07 19.55
C LYS A 70 14.57 1.51 19.66
N THR A 71 14.47 2.26 18.58
CA THR A 71 14.97 3.64 18.51
C THR A 71 14.00 4.65 19.09
N ARG A 72 12.69 4.37 19.05
CA ARG A 72 11.63 5.32 19.39
C ARG A 72 11.66 6.59 18.53
N LEU A 73 12.19 6.48 17.32
CA LEU A 73 12.37 7.57 16.35
C LEU A 73 11.69 7.24 15.03
N SER A 74 11.37 8.30 14.28
CA SER A 74 10.95 8.19 12.88
C SER A 74 12.07 7.65 11.99
N PRO A 75 11.76 7.18 10.77
CA PRO A 75 12.78 6.69 9.82
C PRO A 75 13.92 7.68 9.62
N MET A 76 13.61 8.98 9.54
CA MET A 76 14.59 10.03 9.28
C MET A 76 15.77 10.03 10.27
N GLU A 77 15.51 9.73 11.53
CA GLU A 77 16.53 9.73 12.60
C GLU A 77 16.91 8.32 13.08
N ALA A 78 16.06 7.30 12.86
CA ALA A 78 16.26 5.96 13.40
C ALA A 78 17.57 5.32 12.92
N PHE A 79 17.88 5.41 11.62
CA PHE A 79 19.09 4.80 11.05
C PHE A 79 20.36 5.46 11.57
N GLY A 80 20.37 6.79 11.68
CA GLY A 80 21.49 7.55 12.22
C GLY A 80 21.76 7.28 13.71
N SER A 81 20.70 7.04 14.50
CA SER A 81 20.79 6.68 15.91
C SER A 81 21.40 5.30 16.14
N LEU A 82 21.19 4.36 15.21
CA LEU A 82 21.78 3.03 15.26
C LEU A 82 23.23 3.00 14.76
N ASN A 83 23.52 3.79 13.71
CA ASN A 83 24.87 3.92 13.18
C ASN A 83 25.02 5.27 12.44
N LYS A 84 25.87 6.16 12.96
CA LYS A 84 26.07 7.51 12.41
C LYS A 84 26.47 7.55 10.92
N LYS A 85 27.22 6.53 10.43
CA LYS A 85 27.61 6.43 9.01
C LYS A 85 26.42 6.15 8.10
N TRP A 86 25.28 5.67 8.62
CA TRP A 86 24.06 5.36 7.89
C TRP A 86 22.96 6.40 8.07
N SER A 87 23.27 7.58 8.63
CA SER A 87 22.27 8.66 8.81
C SER A 87 21.64 9.14 7.52
N TRP A 88 22.36 9.09 6.39
CA TRP A 88 21.85 9.44 5.07
C TRP A 88 20.67 8.54 4.62
N MET A 89 20.67 7.30 5.07
CA MET A 89 19.62 6.34 4.74
C MET A 89 18.25 6.77 5.30
N GLY A 90 18.23 7.40 6.47
CA GLY A 90 16.99 7.95 7.04
C GLY A 90 16.34 8.99 6.12
N LYS A 91 17.14 9.82 5.45
CA LYS A 91 16.63 10.78 4.45
C LYS A 91 16.11 10.06 3.21
N LEU A 92 16.82 9.03 2.73
CA LEU A 92 16.41 8.26 1.56
C LEU A 92 15.08 7.53 1.82
N VAL A 93 14.92 6.89 2.99
CA VAL A 93 13.67 6.23 3.39
C VAL A 93 12.51 7.21 3.47
N THR A 94 12.75 8.41 4.02
CA THR A 94 11.72 9.46 4.13
C THR A 94 11.34 10.06 2.78
N LEU A 95 12.24 10.04 1.80
CA LEU A 95 11.94 10.51 0.44
C LEU A 95 10.84 9.67 -0.23
N VAL A 96 10.75 8.37 0.07
CA VAL A 96 9.74 7.48 -0.51
C VAL A 96 8.32 7.98 -0.25
N PRO A 97 7.85 8.11 1.01
CA PRO A 97 6.50 8.61 1.29
C PRO A 97 6.30 10.06 0.85
N VAL A 98 7.37 10.88 0.81
CA VAL A 98 7.32 12.25 0.27
C VAL A 98 6.93 12.24 -1.21
N LEU A 99 7.43 11.32 -2.02
CA LEU A 99 7.04 11.20 -3.42
C LEU A 99 5.67 10.55 -3.60
N ILE A 100 5.30 9.59 -2.74
CA ILE A 100 4.04 8.85 -2.84
C ILE A 100 2.83 9.71 -2.47
N LEU A 101 2.88 10.47 -1.39
CA LEU A 101 1.71 11.16 -0.83
C LEU A 101 0.94 12.01 -1.84
N PRO A 102 1.58 12.87 -2.66
CA PRO A 102 0.86 13.73 -3.60
C PRO A 102 0.04 12.95 -4.62
N TYR A 103 0.65 12.02 -5.35
CA TYR A 103 -0.04 11.27 -6.40
C TYR A 103 -1.05 10.27 -5.83
N TYR A 104 -0.75 9.67 -4.68
CA TYR A 104 -1.68 8.74 -4.02
C TYR A 104 -2.97 9.45 -3.61
N CYS A 105 -2.88 10.70 -3.14
CA CYS A 105 -4.06 11.50 -2.80
C CYS A 105 -4.83 11.98 -4.04
N VAL A 106 -4.18 12.18 -5.19
CA VAL A 106 -4.88 12.43 -6.47
C VAL A 106 -5.74 11.22 -6.83
N ILE A 107 -5.19 10.01 -6.77
CA ILE A 107 -5.94 8.77 -6.99
C ILE A 107 -7.05 8.60 -5.94
N GLY A 108 -6.78 8.94 -4.68
CA GLY A 108 -7.79 8.98 -3.62
C GLY A 108 -8.94 9.93 -3.94
N GLY A 109 -8.66 11.04 -4.60
CA GLY A 109 -9.68 11.97 -5.14
C GLY A 109 -10.55 11.30 -6.22
N TRP A 110 -9.95 10.53 -7.13
CA TRP A 110 -10.71 9.77 -8.13
C TRP A 110 -11.63 8.75 -7.48
N VAL A 111 -11.15 8.04 -6.46
CA VAL A 111 -11.96 7.10 -5.67
C VAL A 111 -13.14 7.83 -5.01
N THR A 112 -12.90 9.02 -4.44
CA THR A 112 -13.94 9.83 -3.79
C THR A 112 -15.02 10.26 -4.79
N LYS A 113 -14.63 10.70 -5.99
CA LYS A 113 -15.55 11.00 -7.10
C LYS A 113 -16.42 9.80 -7.45
N TYR A 114 -15.81 8.65 -7.70
CA TYR A 114 -16.54 7.42 -8.06
C TYR A 114 -17.43 6.93 -6.93
N THR A 115 -17.02 7.09 -5.67
CA THR A 115 -17.89 6.82 -4.52
C THR A 115 -19.16 7.67 -4.57
N ALA A 116 -19.01 8.97 -4.79
CA ALA A 116 -20.15 9.89 -4.91
C ALA A 116 -21.05 9.55 -6.10
N THR A 117 -20.45 9.22 -7.26
CA THR A 117 -21.18 8.83 -8.47
C THR A 117 -22.01 7.55 -8.27
N MET A 118 -21.44 6.53 -7.60
CA MET A 118 -22.17 5.29 -7.32
C MET A 118 -23.29 5.48 -6.28
N ILE A 119 -23.05 6.28 -5.25
CA ILE A 119 -24.09 6.61 -4.24
C ILE A 119 -25.25 7.40 -4.86
N SER A 120 -24.98 8.28 -5.82
CA SER A 120 -26.02 9.04 -6.55
C SER A 120 -26.83 8.19 -7.53
N GLY A 121 -26.49 6.92 -7.73
CA GLY A 121 -27.17 6.02 -8.66
C GLY A 121 -26.71 6.13 -10.12
N ALA A 122 -25.70 6.94 -10.42
CA ALA A 122 -25.21 7.22 -11.77
C ALA A 122 -24.19 6.17 -12.27
N VAL A 123 -24.45 4.87 -12.02
CA VAL A 123 -23.56 3.77 -12.45
C VAL A 123 -23.43 3.68 -13.97
N GLN A 124 -24.51 3.99 -14.72
CA GLN A 124 -24.49 3.96 -16.18
C GLN A 124 -23.59 5.05 -16.77
N ASP A 125 -23.56 6.24 -16.16
CA ASP A 125 -22.65 7.30 -16.56
C ASP A 125 -21.19 6.89 -16.34
N ALA A 126 -20.89 6.32 -15.15
CA ALA A 126 -19.56 5.84 -14.79
C ALA A 126 -19.06 4.69 -15.67
N ALA A 127 -19.98 3.93 -16.29
CA ALA A 127 -19.66 2.84 -17.23
C ALA A 127 -19.34 3.32 -18.65
N GLY A 128 -19.55 4.61 -18.93
CA GLY A 128 -19.24 5.21 -20.25
C GLY A 128 -17.74 5.12 -20.58
N ASP A 129 -17.42 4.78 -21.83
CA ASP A 129 -16.04 4.55 -22.28
C ASP A 129 -15.09 5.72 -22.01
N ASN A 130 -15.57 6.93 -22.11
CA ASN A 130 -14.77 8.15 -21.94
C ASN A 130 -14.97 8.82 -20.57
N TYR A 131 -15.80 8.27 -19.68
CA TYR A 131 -16.11 8.92 -18.40
C TYR A 131 -14.87 9.18 -17.57
N PHE A 132 -14.04 8.16 -17.38
CA PHE A 132 -12.79 8.29 -16.60
C PHE A 132 -11.80 9.26 -17.26
N SER A 133 -11.53 9.09 -18.57
CA SER A 133 -10.58 9.94 -19.29
C SER A 133 -11.01 11.40 -19.33
N THR A 134 -12.29 11.66 -19.54
CA THR A 134 -12.86 13.03 -19.52
C THR A 134 -12.75 13.64 -18.13
N PHE A 135 -13.03 12.85 -17.08
CA PHE A 135 -12.93 13.32 -15.71
C PHE A 135 -11.49 13.71 -15.36
N ILE A 136 -10.50 12.80 -15.57
CA ILE A 136 -9.10 13.08 -15.16
C ILE A 136 -8.43 14.17 -15.99
N SER A 137 -8.85 14.37 -17.24
CA SER A 137 -8.35 15.46 -18.09
C SER A 137 -8.95 16.83 -17.76
N GLY A 138 -10.03 16.85 -16.98
CA GLY A 138 -10.62 18.09 -16.47
C GLY A 138 -9.68 18.82 -15.50
N THR A 139 -9.93 20.11 -15.27
CA THR A 139 -9.10 20.91 -14.35
C THR A 139 -9.76 21.07 -12.98
N GLY A 140 -11.01 21.52 -12.93
CA GLY A 140 -11.67 21.93 -11.68
C GLY A 140 -12.15 20.74 -10.85
N GLU A 141 -12.87 19.82 -11.46
CA GLU A 141 -13.48 18.69 -10.77
C GLU A 141 -12.45 17.72 -10.18
N PRO A 142 -11.42 17.25 -10.89
CA PRO A 142 -10.40 16.37 -10.30
C PRO A 142 -9.67 17.04 -9.14
N LEU A 143 -9.37 18.34 -9.24
CA LEU A 143 -8.71 19.07 -8.15
C LEU A 143 -9.61 19.20 -6.92
N LEU A 144 -10.92 19.43 -7.10
CA LEU A 144 -11.87 19.47 -5.98
C LEU A 144 -11.87 18.16 -5.20
N TRP A 145 -12.01 17.03 -5.88
CA TRP A 145 -12.03 15.71 -5.23
C TRP A 145 -10.70 15.34 -4.60
N PHE A 146 -9.58 15.71 -5.24
CA PHE A 146 -8.25 15.57 -4.67
C PHE A 146 -8.12 16.36 -3.37
N LEU A 147 -8.51 17.64 -3.35
CA LEU A 147 -8.43 18.50 -2.18
C LEU A 147 -9.29 17.98 -1.03
N LEU A 148 -10.51 17.49 -1.33
CA LEU A 148 -11.37 16.86 -0.33
C LEU A 148 -10.70 15.65 0.33
N PHE A 149 -10.15 14.74 -0.48
CA PHE A 149 -9.46 13.55 0.02
C PHE A 149 -8.20 13.91 0.81
N MET A 150 -7.36 14.81 0.28
CA MET A 150 -6.13 15.24 0.95
C MET A 150 -6.42 15.97 2.27
N THR A 151 -7.49 16.79 2.32
CA THR A 151 -7.91 17.46 3.55
C THR A 151 -8.39 16.46 4.59
N ALA A 152 -9.18 15.46 4.21
CA ALA A 152 -9.60 14.39 5.12
C ALA A 152 -8.38 13.64 5.70
N THR A 153 -7.41 13.29 4.86
CA THR A 153 -6.13 12.69 5.30
C THR A 153 -5.41 13.58 6.32
N ALA A 154 -5.25 14.87 5.99
CA ALA A 154 -4.54 15.81 6.85
C ALA A 154 -5.23 16.04 8.19
N VAL A 155 -6.56 16.11 8.23
CA VAL A 155 -7.34 16.26 9.48
C VAL A 155 -7.10 15.07 10.39
N ILE A 156 -7.13 13.84 9.88
CA ILE A 156 -6.90 12.64 10.70
C ILE A 156 -5.48 12.65 11.29
N VAL A 157 -4.46 12.98 10.49
CA VAL A 157 -3.08 13.07 10.96
C VAL A 157 -2.91 14.21 11.98
N PHE A 158 -3.56 15.36 11.76
CA PHE A 158 -3.51 16.51 12.65
C PHE A 158 -4.05 16.20 14.06
N LEU A 159 -5.07 15.34 14.16
CA LEU A 159 -5.66 14.89 15.44
C LEU A 159 -4.71 14.02 16.27
N GLY A 160 -3.67 13.46 15.67
CA GLY A 160 -2.63 12.70 16.36
C GLY A 160 -2.78 11.19 16.24
N VAL A 161 -1.85 10.47 16.90
CA VAL A 161 -1.77 9.00 16.75
C VAL A 161 -2.98 8.32 17.38
N GLU A 162 -3.29 8.60 18.64
CA GLU A 162 -4.36 7.92 19.38
C GLU A 162 -5.76 8.39 18.95
N LYS A 163 -5.98 9.72 18.96
CA LYS A 163 -7.30 10.32 18.68
C LYS A 163 -7.65 10.36 17.19
N GLY A 164 -6.65 10.41 16.31
CA GLY A 164 -6.80 10.42 14.86
C GLY A 164 -6.59 9.01 14.29
N ILE A 165 -5.34 8.63 14.04
CA ILE A 165 -4.95 7.43 13.29
C ILE A 165 -5.56 6.16 13.90
N GLU A 166 -5.36 5.93 15.19
CA GLU A 166 -5.82 4.71 15.85
C GLU A 166 -7.35 4.61 15.91
N LYS A 167 -8.02 5.69 16.34
CA LYS A 167 -9.49 5.70 16.44
C LYS A 167 -10.14 5.51 15.08
N PHE A 168 -9.58 6.15 14.05
CA PHE A 168 -10.06 6.03 12.69
C PHE A 168 -9.88 4.60 12.15
N SER A 169 -8.67 4.02 12.30
CA SER A 169 -8.40 2.64 11.87
C SER A 169 -9.23 1.59 12.61
N ARG A 170 -9.54 1.80 13.90
CA ARG A 170 -10.41 0.90 14.68
C ARG A 170 -11.82 0.79 14.13
N VAL A 171 -12.31 1.82 13.45
CA VAL A 171 -13.67 1.82 12.86
C VAL A 171 -13.59 1.32 11.40
N LEU A 172 -12.65 1.87 10.61
CA LEU A 172 -12.62 1.59 9.17
C LEU A 172 -12.14 0.18 8.84
N MET A 173 -11.18 -0.38 9.59
CA MET A 173 -10.65 -1.69 9.25
C MET A 173 -11.66 -2.84 9.41
N PRO A 174 -12.42 -2.94 10.50
CA PRO A 174 -13.52 -3.92 10.57
C PRO A 174 -14.59 -3.68 9.51
N ALA A 175 -14.97 -2.42 9.25
CA ALA A 175 -15.96 -2.09 8.21
C ALA A 175 -15.48 -2.51 6.82
N LEU A 176 -14.21 -2.23 6.49
CA LEU A 176 -13.56 -2.66 5.25
C LEU A 176 -13.61 -4.18 5.10
N LEU A 177 -13.22 -4.92 6.14
CA LEU A 177 -13.22 -6.39 6.09
C LEU A 177 -14.63 -6.95 5.89
N ILE A 178 -15.62 -6.43 6.61
CA ILE A 178 -17.03 -6.84 6.46
C ILE A 178 -17.51 -6.56 5.04
N LEU A 179 -17.27 -5.37 4.50
CA LEU A 179 -17.64 -5.03 3.11
C LEU A 179 -16.96 -5.96 2.10
N THR A 180 -15.66 -6.24 2.28
CA THR A 180 -14.93 -7.15 1.40
C THR A 180 -15.54 -8.55 1.41
N ILE A 181 -15.87 -9.08 2.59
CA ILE A 181 -16.52 -10.40 2.74
C ILE A 181 -17.89 -10.40 2.05
N LEU A 182 -18.74 -9.41 2.33
CA LEU A 182 -20.09 -9.34 1.77
C LEU A 182 -20.07 -9.25 0.24
N LEU A 183 -19.20 -8.40 -0.32
CA LEU A 183 -19.07 -8.26 -1.77
C LEU A 183 -18.47 -9.52 -2.41
N SER A 184 -17.50 -10.17 -1.77
CA SER A 184 -16.94 -11.45 -2.26
C SER A 184 -18.01 -12.55 -2.29
N ILE A 185 -18.79 -12.70 -1.22
CA ILE A 185 -19.90 -13.67 -1.18
C ILE A 185 -20.91 -13.35 -2.28
N PHE A 186 -21.28 -12.08 -2.43
CA PHE A 186 -22.20 -11.66 -3.47
C PHE A 186 -21.73 -12.06 -4.87
N VAL A 187 -20.47 -11.81 -5.20
CA VAL A 187 -19.91 -12.12 -6.53
C VAL A 187 -19.81 -13.62 -6.78
N VAL A 188 -19.27 -14.39 -5.83
CA VAL A 188 -19.08 -15.84 -6.04
C VAL A 188 -20.39 -16.62 -6.15
N THR A 189 -21.48 -16.03 -5.67
CA THR A 189 -22.84 -16.62 -5.80
C THR A 189 -23.54 -16.27 -7.12
N ARG A 190 -22.91 -15.48 -8.02
CA ARG A 190 -23.50 -15.13 -9.31
C ARG A 190 -23.42 -16.29 -10.29
N PRO A 191 -24.45 -16.48 -11.13
CA PRO A 191 -24.38 -17.44 -12.24
C PRO A 191 -23.14 -17.13 -13.12
N GLY A 192 -22.37 -18.16 -13.46
CA GLY A 192 -21.16 -18.03 -14.27
C GLY A 192 -19.88 -17.70 -13.50
N ALA A 193 -19.93 -17.32 -12.21
CA ALA A 193 -18.75 -16.99 -11.42
C ALA A 193 -17.80 -18.19 -11.20
N GLY A 194 -18.30 -19.42 -11.29
CA GLY A 194 -17.56 -20.65 -10.97
C GLY A 194 -16.26 -20.80 -11.77
N ALA A 195 -16.24 -20.43 -13.05
CA ALA A 195 -15.04 -20.48 -13.87
C ALA A 195 -13.94 -19.51 -13.36
N GLY A 196 -14.33 -18.27 -13.04
CA GLY A 196 -13.41 -17.28 -12.48
C GLY A 196 -12.91 -17.67 -11.08
N VAL A 197 -13.77 -18.25 -10.24
CA VAL A 197 -13.39 -18.79 -8.93
C VAL A 197 -12.39 -19.93 -9.08
N ALA A 198 -12.65 -20.87 -10.00
CA ALA A 198 -11.74 -21.99 -10.26
C ALA A 198 -10.39 -21.51 -10.77
N TYR A 199 -10.37 -20.54 -11.71
CA TYR A 199 -9.15 -19.92 -12.21
C TYR A 199 -8.34 -19.28 -11.09
N TYR A 200 -9.00 -18.54 -10.21
CA TYR A 200 -8.34 -17.80 -9.12
C TYR A 200 -7.84 -18.71 -7.99
N LEU A 201 -8.53 -19.82 -7.71
CA LEU A 201 -8.20 -20.69 -6.57
C LEU A 201 -7.37 -21.92 -6.94
N LYS A 202 -7.48 -22.44 -8.16
CA LYS A 202 -6.80 -23.68 -8.55
C LYS A 202 -5.38 -23.35 -9.06
N PRO A 203 -4.31 -23.77 -8.35
CA PRO A 203 -2.95 -23.56 -8.81
C PRO A 203 -2.67 -24.37 -10.08
N ASP A 204 -2.22 -23.68 -11.14
CA ASP A 204 -1.71 -24.30 -12.36
C ASP A 204 -0.19 -24.13 -12.40
N PHE A 205 0.53 -25.18 -12.05
CA PHE A 205 2.00 -25.15 -12.00
C PHE A 205 2.65 -24.99 -13.39
N SER A 206 1.91 -25.23 -14.47
CA SER A 206 2.42 -24.99 -15.84
C SER A 206 2.62 -23.49 -16.13
N LYS A 207 1.87 -22.64 -15.43
CA LYS A 207 1.97 -21.16 -15.50
C LYS A 207 2.99 -20.56 -14.51
N LEU A 208 3.68 -21.40 -13.72
CA LEU A 208 4.74 -20.91 -12.82
C LEU A 208 5.96 -20.47 -13.62
N SER A 209 6.32 -19.21 -13.47
CA SER A 209 7.48 -18.61 -14.15
C SER A 209 8.27 -17.71 -13.18
N MET A 210 9.49 -17.34 -13.56
CA MET A 210 10.25 -16.35 -12.81
C MET A 210 9.50 -15.01 -12.73
N MET A 211 8.75 -14.66 -13.78
CA MET A 211 7.94 -13.45 -13.82
C MET A 211 6.79 -13.50 -12.83
N THR A 212 6.14 -14.66 -12.62
CA THR A 212 5.13 -14.87 -11.58
C THR A 212 5.71 -14.58 -10.19
N VAL A 213 6.92 -15.05 -9.91
CA VAL A 213 7.60 -14.82 -8.62
C VAL A 213 7.98 -13.35 -8.45
N LEU A 214 8.56 -12.71 -9.47
CA LEU A 214 8.95 -11.30 -9.42
C LEU A 214 7.74 -10.38 -9.29
N ALA A 215 6.65 -10.65 -10.02
CA ALA A 215 5.41 -9.91 -9.91
C ALA A 215 4.78 -10.04 -8.51
N ALA A 216 4.78 -11.25 -7.94
CA ALA A 216 4.29 -11.50 -6.59
C ALA A 216 5.15 -10.81 -5.52
N LEU A 217 6.49 -10.83 -5.65
CA LEU A 217 7.41 -10.10 -4.79
C LEU A 217 7.17 -8.59 -4.86
N GLY A 218 7.09 -8.03 -6.07
CA GLY A 218 6.83 -6.60 -6.26
C GLY A 218 5.47 -6.18 -5.71
N GLN A 219 4.44 -7.01 -5.87
CA GLN A 219 3.12 -6.78 -5.28
C GLN A 219 3.17 -6.80 -3.75
N LEU A 220 3.83 -7.78 -3.17
CA LEU A 220 3.97 -7.92 -1.72
C LEU A 220 4.65 -6.70 -1.10
N PHE A 221 5.70 -6.23 -1.74
CA PHE A 221 6.49 -5.09 -1.26
C PHE A 221 5.65 -3.81 -1.18
N PHE A 222 4.86 -3.59 -2.23
CA PHE A 222 3.92 -2.47 -2.28
C PHE A 222 2.75 -2.63 -1.31
N SER A 223 2.12 -3.82 -1.27
CA SER A 223 0.95 -4.10 -0.45
C SER A 223 1.25 -3.94 1.05
N MET A 224 2.32 -4.53 1.54
CA MET A 224 2.66 -4.52 2.97
C MET A 224 3.30 -3.22 3.46
N SER A 225 3.30 -2.15 2.66
CA SER A 225 3.89 -0.85 3.00
C SER A 225 5.35 -0.92 3.47
N LEU A 226 6.14 -1.82 2.86
CA LEU A 226 7.55 -2.04 3.20
C LEU A 226 8.46 -1.01 2.53
N ALA A 227 9.58 -0.69 3.16
CA ALA A 227 10.59 0.28 2.70
C ALA A 227 10.09 1.71 2.48
N MET A 228 8.92 2.04 2.99
CA MET A 228 8.34 3.40 2.96
C MET A 228 8.56 4.15 4.29
N GLY A 229 9.23 3.54 5.26
CA GLY A 229 9.40 4.09 6.60
C GLY A 229 8.14 4.08 7.48
N ILE A 230 7.01 3.64 6.96
CA ILE A 230 5.73 3.60 7.69
C ILE A 230 5.82 2.61 8.85
N MET A 231 6.32 1.40 8.61
CA MET A 231 6.43 0.37 9.64
C MET A 231 7.45 0.75 10.72
N ILE A 232 8.52 1.49 10.37
CA ILE A 232 9.45 2.08 11.35
C ILE A 232 8.72 3.15 12.18
N THR A 233 7.95 4.03 11.56
CA THR A 233 7.17 5.07 12.25
C THR A 233 6.20 4.45 13.25
N TYR A 234 5.39 3.49 12.81
CA TYR A 234 4.41 2.82 13.67
C TYR A 234 5.09 1.95 14.74
N GLY A 235 6.19 1.29 14.40
CA GLY A 235 7.03 0.59 15.37
C GLY A 235 7.53 1.51 16.47
N SER A 236 7.84 2.79 16.17
CA SER A 236 8.27 3.76 17.16
C SER A 236 7.18 4.16 18.17
N TYR A 237 5.91 3.93 17.84
CA TYR A 237 4.75 4.13 18.69
C TYR A 237 4.33 2.85 19.46
N LEU A 238 4.89 1.69 19.08
CA LEU A 238 4.61 0.42 19.74
C LEU A 238 5.22 0.39 21.14
N ARG A 239 4.44 -0.06 22.13
CA ARG A 239 4.91 -0.14 23.52
C ARG A 239 5.89 -1.30 23.67
N LYS A 240 6.84 -1.18 24.62
CA LYS A 240 7.85 -2.21 24.87
C LYS A 240 7.27 -3.55 25.32
N GLN A 241 6.09 -3.54 25.95
CA GLN A 241 5.38 -4.75 26.42
C GLN A 241 4.63 -5.49 25.33
N ASP A 242 4.43 -4.89 24.15
CA ASP A 242 3.69 -5.49 23.07
C ASP A 242 4.59 -6.44 22.23
N HIS A 243 4.08 -7.62 21.88
CA HIS A 243 4.82 -8.63 21.12
C HIS A 243 4.93 -8.28 19.64
N ILE A 244 6.13 -8.02 19.12
CA ILE A 244 6.35 -7.68 17.71
C ILE A 244 5.92 -8.85 16.80
N GLU A 245 6.43 -10.06 17.03
CA GLU A 245 6.16 -11.21 16.16
C GLU A 245 4.65 -11.46 15.99
N GLN A 246 3.93 -11.49 17.10
CA GLN A 246 2.47 -11.70 17.06
C GLN A 246 1.73 -10.57 16.33
N SER A 247 2.17 -9.33 16.52
CA SER A 247 1.56 -8.17 15.86
C SER A 247 1.81 -8.22 14.36
N VAL A 248 3.03 -8.53 13.93
CA VAL A 248 3.38 -8.67 12.50
C VAL A 248 2.57 -9.77 11.84
N ARG A 249 2.44 -10.96 12.48
CA ARG A 249 1.61 -12.04 11.93
C ARG A 249 0.14 -11.64 11.79
N GLN A 250 -0.38 -10.86 12.73
CA GLN A 250 -1.76 -10.36 12.64
C GLN A 250 -1.93 -9.38 11.47
N ILE A 251 -0.96 -8.47 11.27
CA ILE A 251 -0.97 -7.53 10.14
C ILE A 251 -0.90 -8.28 8.81
N GLU A 252 0.02 -9.24 8.71
CA GLU A 252 0.25 -10.09 7.55
C GLU A 252 -1.00 -10.92 7.17
N VAL A 253 -1.63 -11.54 8.15
CA VAL A 253 -2.89 -12.29 7.94
C VAL A 253 -3.99 -11.34 7.46
N PHE A 254 -4.08 -10.14 8.02
CA PHE A 254 -5.09 -9.16 7.64
C PHE A 254 -4.89 -8.68 6.20
N ASP A 255 -3.66 -8.31 5.83
CA ASP A 255 -3.30 -7.87 4.48
C ASP A 255 -3.56 -8.97 3.44
N THR A 256 -3.04 -10.17 3.72
CA THR A 256 -3.19 -11.33 2.82
C THR A 256 -4.65 -11.75 2.67
N LEU A 257 -5.44 -11.73 3.75
CA LEU A 257 -6.87 -12.05 3.71
C LEU A 257 -7.64 -11.05 2.85
N VAL A 258 -7.37 -9.74 3.01
CA VAL A 258 -8.05 -8.73 2.19
C VAL A 258 -7.63 -8.83 0.73
N ALA A 259 -6.34 -9.04 0.42
CA ALA A 259 -5.87 -9.29 -0.95
C ALA A 259 -6.54 -10.52 -1.56
N PHE A 260 -6.62 -11.62 -0.81
CA PHE A 260 -7.31 -12.85 -1.22
C PHE A 260 -8.79 -12.60 -1.52
N LEU A 261 -9.52 -11.96 -0.62
CA LEU A 261 -10.94 -11.67 -0.80
C LEU A 261 -11.17 -10.68 -1.95
N ALA A 262 -10.31 -9.68 -2.13
CA ALA A 262 -10.37 -8.75 -3.25
C ALA A 262 -10.20 -9.47 -4.60
N GLY A 263 -9.24 -10.40 -4.69
CA GLY A 263 -9.08 -11.24 -5.86
C GLY A 263 -10.31 -12.12 -6.11
N LEU A 264 -10.87 -12.72 -5.06
CA LEU A 264 -12.09 -13.52 -5.12
C LEU A 264 -13.34 -12.71 -5.50
N MET A 265 -13.35 -11.42 -5.21
CA MET A 265 -14.40 -10.48 -5.62
C MET A 265 -14.23 -10.02 -7.07
N ILE A 266 -13.03 -9.62 -7.46
CA ILE A 266 -12.80 -8.92 -8.73
C ILE A 266 -12.59 -9.88 -9.89
N VAL A 267 -11.79 -10.94 -9.73
CA VAL A 267 -11.49 -11.86 -10.82
C VAL A 267 -12.75 -12.56 -11.34
N PRO A 268 -13.60 -13.19 -10.48
CA PRO A 268 -14.84 -13.81 -10.97
C PRO A 268 -15.85 -12.80 -11.51
N ALA A 269 -15.92 -11.57 -10.96
CA ALA A 269 -16.82 -10.52 -11.49
C ALA A 269 -16.47 -10.18 -12.93
N VAL A 270 -15.20 -9.98 -13.24
CA VAL A 270 -14.74 -9.68 -14.60
C VAL A 270 -14.92 -10.88 -15.53
N PHE A 271 -14.68 -12.11 -15.07
CA PHE A 271 -14.93 -13.32 -15.85
C PHE A 271 -16.41 -13.47 -16.26
N VAL A 272 -17.36 -13.18 -15.35
CA VAL A 272 -18.78 -13.19 -15.67
C VAL A 272 -19.13 -12.17 -16.75
N TYR A 273 -18.59 -10.95 -16.64
CA TYR A 273 -18.83 -9.86 -17.59
C TYR A 273 -18.17 -10.10 -18.96
N SER A 274 -16.94 -10.63 -19.00
CA SER A 274 -16.18 -10.82 -20.24
C SER A 274 -16.47 -12.14 -20.95
N GLY A 275 -17.33 -13.01 -20.39
CA GLY A 275 -17.54 -14.35 -20.93
C GLY A 275 -16.32 -15.26 -20.79
N GLY A 276 -15.41 -14.97 -19.86
CA GLY A 276 -14.20 -15.75 -19.59
C GLY A 276 -12.92 -15.21 -20.21
N ASP A 277 -12.93 -14.00 -20.75
CA ASP A 277 -11.73 -13.37 -21.32
C ASP A 277 -10.83 -12.80 -20.22
N GLU A 278 -9.65 -13.42 -20.03
CA GLU A 278 -8.64 -12.99 -19.07
C GLU A 278 -8.07 -11.59 -19.41
N SER A 279 -8.09 -11.18 -20.69
CA SER A 279 -7.56 -9.88 -21.13
C SER A 279 -8.45 -8.70 -20.74
N ALA A 280 -9.71 -8.95 -20.37
CA ALA A 280 -10.65 -7.93 -19.90
C ALA A 280 -10.26 -7.33 -18.54
N LEU A 281 -9.38 -7.99 -17.79
CA LEU A 281 -8.75 -7.44 -16.58
C LEU A 281 -7.72 -6.38 -16.98
N GLY A 282 -8.17 -5.15 -17.18
CA GLY A 282 -7.32 -4.02 -17.57
C GLY A 282 -6.17 -3.73 -16.60
N LYS A 283 -5.12 -3.05 -17.08
CA LYS A 283 -3.96 -2.68 -16.27
C LYS A 283 -4.24 -1.49 -15.35
N GLY A 284 -3.73 -1.57 -14.11
CA GLY A 284 -3.67 -0.43 -13.19
C GLY A 284 -5.02 0.23 -12.91
N PRO A 285 -5.12 1.58 -12.96
CA PRO A 285 -6.35 2.30 -12.68
C PRO A 285 -7.53 1.94 -13.58
N SER A 286 -7.29 1.47 -14.82
CA SER A 286 -8.36 1.13 -15.76
C SER A 286 -9.24 -0.03 -15.27
N LEU A 287 -8.69 -0.99 -14.54
CA LEU A 287 -9.50 -2.05 -13.92
C LEU A 287 -10.57 -1.46 -13.00
N MET A 288 -10.17 -0.53 -12.13
CA MET A 288 -11.04 0.03 -11.11
C MET A 288 -12.01 1.09 -11.67
N PHE A 289 -11.53 1.96 -12.56
CA PHE A 289 -12.29 3.16 -12.99
C PHE A 289 -12.96 3.00 -14.35
N VAL A 290 -12.65 1.94 -15.10
CA VAL A 290 -13.28 1.67 -16.41
C VAL A 290 -13.98 0.31 -16.40
N THR A 291 -13.25 -0.78 -16.10
CA THR A 291 -13.79 -2.14 -16.21
C THR A 291 -14.86 -2.42 -15.15
N LEU A 292 -14.58 -2.17 -13.87
CA LEU A 292 -15.53 -2.48 -12.80
C LEU A 292 -16.83 -1.67 -12.85
N PRO A 293 -16.86 -0.37 -13.18
CA PRO A 293 -18.11 0.33 -13.40
C PRO A 293 -18.99 -0.30 -14.49
N LYS A 294 -18.41 -0.81 -15.59
CA LYS A 294 -19.14 -1.56 -16.63
C LYS A 294 -19.74 -2.85 -16.07
N VAL A 295 -18.94 -3.61 -15.31
CA VAL A 295 -19.42 -4.82 -14.64
C VAL A 295 -20.60 -4.50 -13.71
N PHE A 296 -20.53 -3.42 -12.93
CA PHE A 296 -21.62 -3.01 -12.06
C PHE A 296 -22.85 -2.57 -12.84
N ALA A 297 -22.69 -1.88 -13.97
CA ALA A 297 -23.79 -1.41 -14.81
C ALA A 297 -24.64 -2.56 -15.37
N GLU A 298 -24.06 -3.73 -15.59
CA GLU A 298 -24.77 -4.97 -16.01
C GLU A 298 -25.58 -5.63 -14.87
N MET A 299 -25.34 -5.25 -13.60
CA MET A 299 -26.00 -5.86 -12.46
C MET A 299 -27.33 -5.16 -12.13
N LYS A 300 -28.40 -5.92 -11.79
CA LYS A 300 -29.70 -5.35 -11.37
C LYS A 300 -29.61 -4.33 -10.23
N ILE A 301 -28.68 -4.51 -9.30
CA ILE A 301 -28.42 -3.63 -8.15
C ILE A 301 -27.03 -3.01 -8.22
N GLY A 302 -26.56 -2.73 -9.44
CA GLY A 302 -25.20 -2.33 -9.71
C GLY A 302 -24.75 -1.07 -8.98
N SER A 303 -25.60 -0.04 -8.86
CA SER A 303 -25.29 1.16 -8.09
C SER A 303 -25.01 0.87 -6.62
N LEU A 304 -25.77 -0.03 -5.99
CA LEU A 304 -25.59 -0.43 -4.59
C LEU A 304 -24.27 -1.20 -4.40
N ILE A 305 -24.01 -2.15 -5.29
CA ILE A 305 -22.76 -2.94 -5.25
C ILE A 305 -21.55 -2.06 -5.55
N GLY A 306 -21.66 -1.19 -6.56
CA GLY A 306 -20.62 -0.21 -6.89
C GLY A 306 -20.37 0.78 -5.75
N ALA A 307 -21.43 1.27 -5.08
CA ALA A 307 -21.29 2.12 -3.90
C ALA A 307 -20.57 1.38 -2.77
N GLY A 308 -20.96 0.14 -2.45
CA GLY A 308 -20.27 -0.69 -1.46
C GLY A 308 -18.80 -0.91 -1.80
N PHE A 309 -18.49 -1.19 -3.07
CA PHE A 309 -17.12 -1.36 -3.55
C PHE A 309 -16.31 -0.07 -3.42
N PHE A 310 -16.79 1.07 -3.92
CA PHE A 310 -16.02 2.32 -3.86
C PHE A 310 -15.91 2.88 -2.44
N ILE A 311 -16.89 2.64 -1.54
CA ILE A 311 -16.75 2.94 -0.10
C ILE A 311 -15.63 2.09 0.51
N LEU A 312 -15.57 0.81 0.21
CA LEU A 312 -14.47 -0.10 0.64
C LEU A 312 -13.13 0.42 0.15
N VAL A 313 -13.02 0.79 -1.14
CA VAL A 313 -11.79 1.36 -1.73
C VAL A 313 -11.43 2.70 -1.08
N LEU A 314 -12.41 3.55 -0.79
CA LEU A 314 -12.20 4.83 -0.11
C LEU A 314 -11.63 4.63 1.30
N PHE A 315 -12.14 3.65 2.05
CA PHE A 315 -11.61 3.32 3.38
C PHE A 315 -10.16 2.84 3.30
N ALA A 316 -9.84 1.95 2.37
CA ALA A 316 -8.49 1.47 2.13
C ALA A 316 -7.54 2.60 1.70
N ALA A 317 -7.97 3.48 0.82
CA ALA A 317 -7.19 4.62 0.37
C ALA A 317 -6.90 5.62 1.50
N LEU A 318 -7.89 5.92 2.33
CA LEU A 318 -7.75 6.86 3.46
C LEU A 318 -6.81 6.32 4.54
N THR A 319 -6.95 5.04 4.94
CA THR A 319 -6.07 4.46 5.97
C THR A 319 -4.60 4.43 5.52
N SER A 320 -4.36 4.15 4.24
CA SER A 320 -3.01 4.16 3.66
C SER A 320 -2.44 5.57 3.51
N SER A 321 -3.21 6.55 2.99
CA SER A 321 -2.74 7.93 2.84
C SER A 321 -2.39 8.59 4.18
N VAL A 322 -3.18 8.30 5.22
CA VAL A 322 -2.91 8.74 6.61
C VAL A 322 -1.56 8.18 7.08
N SER A 323 -1.25 6.94 6.80
CA SER A 323 0.00 6.29 7.20
C SER A 323 1.21 6.87 6.46
N VAL A 324 1.07 7.12 5.15
CA VAL A 324 2.10 7.77 4.32
C VAL A 324 2.38 9.18 4.85
N MET A 325 1.34 9.97 5.11
CA MET A 325 1.48 11.33 5.66
C MET A 325 2.10 11.31 7.05
N GLU A 326 1.73 10.36 7.90
CA GLU A 326 2.27 10.21 9.25
C GLU A 326 3.78 9.94 9.25
N ALA A 327 4.27 9.11 8.32
CA ALA A 327 5.70 8.85 8.18
C ALA A 327 6.50 10.13 7.89
N ILE A 328 5.95 11.04 7.08
CA ILE A 328 6.56 12.34 6.78
C ILE A 328 6.48 13.26 7.99
N VAL A 329 5.28 13.42 8.57
CA VAL A 329 5.03 14.35 9.69
C VAL A 329 5.86 13.98 10.91
N SER A 330 5.96 12.68 11.25
CA SER A 330 6.82 12.24 12.35
C SER A 330 8.31 12.50 12.06
N GLY A 331 8.73 12.35 10.80
CA GLY A 331 10.10 12.66 10.36
C GLY A 331 10.44 14.14 10.55
N LEU A 332 9.56 15.02 10.10
CA LEU A 332 9.73 16.47 10.25
C LEU A 332 9.71 16.89 11.73
N ASP A 333 8.85 16.30 12.55
CA ASP A 333 8.78 16.62 13.98
C ASP A 333 10.04 16.14 14.72
N ASP A 334 10.55 14.96 14.41
CA ASP A 334 11.78 14.44 15.04
C ASP A 334 13.03 15.24 14.63
N ARG A 335 13.13 15.63 13.35
CA ARG A 335 14.31 16.31 12.82
C ARG A 335 14.38 17.78 13.18
N TYR A 336 13.25 18.49 13.02
CA TYR A 336 13.20 19.94 13.13
C TYR A 336 12.51 20.44 14.39
N HIS A 337 11.92 19.56 15.19
CA HIS A 337 11.19 19.90 16.42
C HIS A 337 10.06 20.93 16.21
N TRP A 338 9.44 20.93 15.02
CA TRP A 338 8.39 21.89 14.66
C TRP A 338 7.07 21.68 15.40
N GLY A 339 6.91 20.52 16.03
CA GLY A 339 5.64 20.08 16.59
C GLY A 339 4.71 19.55 15.51
N ARG A 340 3.89 18.56 15.89
CA ARG A 340 3.02 17.82 14.98
C ARG A 340 2.13 18.71 14.11
N LYS A 341 1.47 19.73 14.70
CA LYS A 341 0.54 20.60 13.97
C LYS A 341 1.21 21.34 12.83
N LYS A 342 2.36 21.97 13.09
CA LYS A 342 3.14 22.70 12.08
C LYS A 342 3.66 21.75 11.00
N ALA A 343 4.20 20.60 11.39
CA ALA A 343 4.69 19.59 10.44
C ALA A 343 3.55 19.08 9.53
N THR A 344 2.34 18.86 10.07
CA THR A 344 1.16 18.44 9.29
C THR A 344 0.76 19.51 8.27
N VAL A 345 0.72 20.79 8.66
CA VAL A 345 0.35 21.88 7.73
C VAL A 345 1.39 22.02 6.61
N ILE A 346 2.69 21.95 6.92
CA ILE A 346 3.75 22.03 5.91
C ILE A 346 3.65 20.83 4.95
N CYS A 347 3.45 19.63 5.48
CA CYS A 347 3.26 18.43 4.67
C CYS A 347 2.02 18.55 3.77
N TYR A 348 0.92 19.08 4.28
CA TYR A 348 -0.31 19.33 3.51
C TYR A 348 -0.07 20.28 2.34
N VAL A 349 0.53 21.46 2.61
CA VAL A 349 0.80 22.47 1.58
C VAL A 349 1.71 21.91 0.49
N TYR A 350 2.77 21.21 0.87
CA TYR A 350 3.66 20.54 -0.07
C TYR A 350 2.92 19.50 -0.92
N ALA A 351 2.14 18.62 -0.28
CA ALA A 351 1.43 17.55 -0.99
C ALA A 351 0.34 18.10 -1.92
N VAL A 352 -0.33 19.19 -1.51
CA VAL A 352 -1.29 19.90 -2.37
C VAL A 352 -0.59 20.50 -3.58
N ALA A 353 0.52 21.21 -3.39
CA ALA A 353 1.25 21.84 -4.50
C ALA A 353 1.68 20.81 -5.56
N LEU A 354 2.31 19.71 -5.14
CA LEU A 354 2.77 18.68 -6.07
C LEU A 354 1.61 17.83 -6.60
N GLY A 355 0.56 17.60 -5.81
CA GLY A 355 -0.64 16.91 -6.27
C GLY A 355 -1.42 17.66 -7.34
N ILE A 356 -1.45 19.00 -7.28
CA ILE A 356 -1.99 19.84 -8.37
C ILE A 356 -1.20 19.58 -9.66
N CYS A 357 0.15 19.55 -9.60
CA CYS A 357 0.99 19.23 -10.76
C CYS A 357 0.66 17.83 -11.32
N CYS A 358 0.50 16.82 -10.45
CA CYS A 358 0.12 15.45 -10.84
C CYS A 358 -1.24 15.42 -11.54
N SER A 359 -2.24 16.11 -10.99
CA SER A 359 -3.59 16.16 -11.56
C SER A 359 -3.62 16.87 -12.91
N LEU A 360 -2.96 18.01 -13.03
CA LEU A 360 -2.87 18.77 -14.29
C LEU A 360 -2.11 18.02 -15.39
N GLY A 361 -1.23 17.07 -15.02
CA GLY A 361 -0.51 16.21 -15.95
C GLY A 361 -1.39 15.32 -16.82
N PHE A 362 -2.66 15.09 -16.46
CA PHE A 362 -3.64 14.38 -17.30
C PHE A 362 -4.46 15.30 -18.19
N GLY A 363 -4.44 16.61 -17.94
CA GLY A 363 -5.22 17.62 -18.66
C GLY A 363 -4.36 18.69 -19.31
N LYS A 364 -4.36 19.89 -18.74
CA LYS A 364 -3.66 21.06 -19.30
C LYS A 364 -2.15 20.86 -19.51
N TRP A 365 -1.50 20.00 -18.74
CA TRP A 365 -0.07 19.72 -18.81
C TRP A 365 0.23 18.33 -19.40
N SER A 366 -0.71 17.70 -20.08
CA SER A 366 -0.54 16.36 -20.67
C SER A 366 0.60 16.26 -21.69
N SER A 367 0.97 17.40 -22.32
CA SER A 367 2.14 17.49 -23.21
C SER A 367 3.47 17.51 -22.44
N PHE A 368 3.46 17.82 -21.14
CA PHE A 368 4.67 17.79 -20.31
C PHE A 368 4.89 16.40 -19.76
N THR A 369 5.86 15.70 -20.32
CA THR A 369 6.26 14.36 -19.89
C THR A 369 7.71 14.34 -19.43
N ILE A 370 8.01 13.50 -18.44
CA ILE A 370 9.37 13.26 -17.92
C ILE A 370 9.76 11.84 -18.32
N PHE A 371 10.72 11.70 -19.22
CA PHE A 371 11.09 10.40 -19.81
C PHE A 371 9.91 9.62 -20.43
N GLY A 372 8.92 10.33 -20.98
CA GLY A 372 7.71 9.73 -21.55
C GLY A 372 6.59 9.42 -20.54
N PHE A 373 6.81 9.63 -19.26
CA PHE A 373 5.80 9.44 -18.20
C PHE A 373 5.03 10.74 -17.93
N SER A 374 3.76 10.62 -17.55
CA SER A 374 3.07 11.72 -16.88
C SER A 374 3.77 12.07 -15.55
N ILE A 375 3.49 13.24 -14.97
CA ILE A 375 4.09 13.62 -13.67
C ILE A 375 3.76 12.58 -12.60
N LEU A 376 2.51 12.10 -12.55
CA LEU A 376 2.06 11.09 -11.60
C LEU A 376 2.82 9.78 -11.80
N ASP A 377 2.85 9.27 -13.04
CA ASP A 377 3.50 7.99 -13.36
C ASP A 377 5.00 8.04 -13.09
N PHE A 378 5.64 9.20 -13.33
CA PHE A 378 7.05 9.40 -13.02
C PHE A 378 7.32 9.31 -11.51
N LEU A 379 6.51 9.97 -10.67
CA LEU A 379 6.65 9.88 -9.22
C LEU A 379 6.40 8.45 -8.71
N ASP A 380 5.40 7.77 -9.28
CA ASP A 380 5.12 6.36 -8.98
C ASP A 380 6.32 5.47 -9.35
N PHE A 381 6.85 5.62 -10.55
CA PHE A 381 8.02 4.87 -11.01
C PHE A 381 9.24 5.09 -10.10
N VAL A 382 9.58 6.35 -9.79
CA VAL A 382 10.73 6.66 -8.95
C VAL A 382 10.56 6.12 -7.53
N SER A 383 9.37 6.28 -6.94
CA SER A 383 9.13 5.83 -5.56
C SER A 383 9.01 4.32 -5.46
N ASN A 384 8.14 3.68 -6.27
CA ASN A 384 7.83 2.27 -6.13
C ASN A 384 8.82 1.35 -6.84
N SER A 385 9.22 1.70 -8.07
CA SER A 385 10.05 0.83 -8.90
C SER A 385 11.54 0.96 -8.63
N LEU A 386 12.00 2.14 -8.16
CA LEU A 386 13.42 2.40 -7.89
C LEU A 386 13.72 2.50 -6.40
N LEU A 387 13.12 3.48 -5.68
CA LEU A 387 13.53 3.78 -4.31
C LEU A 387 13.16 2.69 -3.32
N MET A 388 11.96 2.14 -3.37
CA MET A 388 11.53 1.12 -2.41
C MET A 388 12.41 -0.13 -2.44
N PRO A 389 12.71 -0.76 -3.60
CA PRO A 389 13.64 -1.90 -3.63
C PRO A 389 15.05 -1.54 -3.12
N VAL A 390 15.56 -0.35 -3.47
CA VAL A 390 16.87 0.13 -2.99
C VAL A 390 16.85 0.30 -1.47
N VAL A 391 15.85 0.97 -0.91
CA VAL A 391 15.71 1.16 0.54
C VAL A 391 15.60 -0.17 1.27
N GLY A 392 14.76 -1.09 0.77
CA GLY A 392 14.61 -2.43 1.35
C GLY A 392 15.92 -3.21 1.36
N MET A 393 16.64 -3.21 0.23
CA MET A 393 17.96 -3.85 0.09
C MET A 393 18.98 -3.25 1.05
N LEU A 394 19.07 -1.93 1.13
CA LEU A 394 19.99 -1.24 2.04
C LEU A 394 19.64 -1.50 3.51
N THR A 395 18.33 -1.59 3.84
CA THR A 395 17.89 -1.97 5.20
C THR A 395 18.38 -3.40 5.54
N CYS A 396 18.22 -4.33 4.61
CA CYS A 396 18.71 -5.70 4.79
C CYS A 396 20.24 -5.75 4.92
N ILE A 397 20.98 -5.01 4.11
CA ILE A 397 22.44 -4.92 4.19
C ILE A 397 22.88 -4.34 5.53
N MET A 398 22.26 -3.24 5.96
CA MET A 398 22.59 -2.61 7.24
C MET A 398 22.32 -3.55 8.40
N VAL A 399 21.15 -4.18 8.47
CA VAL A 399 20.78 -5.10 9.56
C VAL A 399 21.55 -6.42 9.47
N GLY A 400 21.74 -6.95 8.26
CA GLY A 400 22.39 -8.23 8.05
C GLY A 400 23.90 -8.22 8.34
N PHE A 401 24.58 -7.14 7.93
CA PHE A 401 26.06 -7.13 7.94
C PHE A 401 26.64 -6.07 8.87
N VAL A 402 26.03 -4.89 9.02
CA VAL A 402 26.57 -3.79 9.83
C VAL A 402 26.14 -3.89 11.29
N LEU A 403 24.82 -3.97 11.54
CA LEU A 403 24.26 -4.05 12.90
C LEU A 403 24.21 -5.45 13.46
N LYS A 404 24.30 -6.47 12.61
CA LYS A 404 24.07 -7.90 12.83
C LYS A 404 22.60 -8.20 13.18
N PRO A 405 21.99 -9.28 12.66
CA PRO A 405 20.59 -9.63 12.90
C PRO A 405 20.23 -9.78 14.38
N GLN A 406 21.23 -10.07 15.21
CA GLN A 406 21.06 -10.21 16.66
C GLN A 406 20.46 -8.96 17.32
N LEU A 407 20.72 -7.76 16.78
CA LEU A 407 20.15 -6.51 17.29
C LEU A 407 18.61 -6.51 17.21
N ILE A 408 18.07 -7.02 16.11
CA ILE A 408 16.62 -7.15 15.88
C ILE A 408 16.05 -8.33 16.67
N VAL A 409 16.75 -9.47 16.66
CA VAL A 409 16.36 -10.66 17.43
C VAL A 409 16.22 -10.30 18.91
N ASN A 410 17.20 -9.62 19.50
CA ASN A 410 17.16 -9.20 20.90
C ASN A 410 15.97 -8.27 21.19
N GLU A 411 15.62 -7.39 20.24
CA GLU A 411 14.46 -6.51 20.40
C GLU A 411 13.15 -7.29 20.38
N ILE A 412 13.02 -8.31 19.53
CA ILE A 412 11.83 -9.17 19.46
C ILE A 412 11.73 -10.02 20.73
N GLU A 413 12.85 -10.59 21.20
CA GLU A 413 12.94 -11.48 22.36
C GLU A 413 12.66 -10.78 23.70
N LEU A 414 12.51 -9.45 23.76
CA LEU A 414 12.07 -8.73 24.97
C LEU A 414 10.72 -9.25 25.52
N ASN A 415 9.87 -9.80 24.65
CA ASN A 415 8.52 -10.22 25.01
C ASN A 415 8.30 -11.74 24.85
N GLY A 416 9.34 -12.53 24.62
CA GLY A 416 9.24 -13.97 24.47
C GLY A 416 10.21 -14.53 23.41
N PRO A 417 10.36 -15.85 23.34
CA PRO A 417 11.35 -16.47 22.45
C PRO A 417 10.97 -16.32 20.97
N PHE A 418 11.91 -15.87 20.15
CA PHE A 418 11.76 -15.79 18.70
C PHE A 418 12.19 -17.10 18.03
N LYS A 419 11.23 -17.99 17.77
CA LYS A 419 11.50 -19.33 17.24
C LYS A 419 12.13 -19.33 15.84
N MET A 420 11.84 -18.30 15.03
CA MET A 420 12.32 -18.20 13.64
C MET A 420 13.64 -17.45 13.48
N LYS A 421 14.41 -17.21 14.53
CA LYS A 421 15.64 -16.40 14.49
C LYS A 421 16.69 -16.84 13.47
N LYS A 422 16.87 -18.16 13.27
CA LYS A 422 17.81 -18.69 12.27
C LYS A 422 17.33 -18.38 10.85
N PHE A 423 16.04 -18.63 10.58
CA PHE A 423 15.40 -18.31 9.30
C PHE A 423 15.45 -16.81 9.02
N TYR A 424 15.05 -15.97 9.97
CA TYR A 424 15.12 -14.51 9.90
C TYR A 424 16.54 -14.04 9.53
N SER A 425 17.56 -14.55 10.21
CA SER A 425 18.94 -14.17 9.97
C SER A 425 19.44 -14.57 8.57
N ALA A 426 19.01 -15.72 8.06
CA ALA A 426 19.33 -16.17 6.70
C ALA A 426 18.63 -15.31 5.66
N MET A 427 17.32 -15.01 5.87
CA MET A 427 16.52 -14.18 4.99
C MET A 427 17.12 -12.78 4.83
N VAL A 428 17.38 -12.07 5.94
CA VAL A 428 17.90 -10.70 5.91
C VAL A 428 19.29 -10.61 5.28
N LYS A 429 20.17 -11.63 5.51
CA LYS A 429 21.53 -11.60 4.99
C LYS A 429 21.64 -12.03 3.53
N TRP A 430 20.99 -13.13 3.17
CA TRP A 430 21.34 -13.85 1.95
C TRP A 430 20.22 -13.93 0.92
N ILE A 431 18.95 -13.87 1.35
CA ILE A 431 17.81 -14.08 0.45
C ILE A 431 17.17 -12.74 0.06
N ALA A 432 16.86 -11.89 1.04
CA ALA A 432 16.17 -10.64 0.74
C ALA A 432 16.97 -9.65 -0.14
N PRO A 433 18.30 -9.42 0.08
CA PRO A 433 19.04 -8.49 -0.76
C PRO A 433 19.06 -8.88 -2.26
N PRO A 434 19.39 -10.12 -2.67
CA PRO A 434 19.34 -10.49 -4.08
C PRO A 434 17.91 -10.47 -4.68
N CYS A 435 16.88 -10.82 -3.91
CA CYS A 435 15.49 -10.71 -4.37
C CYS A 435 15.11 -9.26 -4.66
N LEU A 436 15.49 -8.33 -3.79
CA LEU A 436 15.23 -6.90 -3.98
C LEU A 436 16.03 -6.32 -5.14
N LEU A 437 17.26 -6.78 -5.35
CA LEU A 437 18.04 -6.42 -6.53
C LEU A 437 17.36 -6.94 -7.82
N ALA A 438 16.84 -8.16 -7.80
CA ALA A 438 16.11 -8.72 -8.94
C ALA A 438 14.83 -7.91 -9.25
N ILE A 439 14.07 -7.48 -8.23
CA ILE A 439 12.92 -6.58 -8.40
C ILE A 439 13.36 -5.26 -9.05
N LEU A 440 14.42 -4.65 -8.55
CA LEU A 440 14.93 -3.39 -9.07
C LEU A 440 15.33 -3.52 -10.55
N ILE A 441 16.10 -4.55 -10.89
CA ILE A 441 16.54 -4.81 -12.27
C ILE A 441 15.32 -5.08 -13.17
N SER A 442 14.38 -5.92 -12.74
CA SER A 442 13.19 -6.24 -13.54
C SER A 442 12.30 -5.01 -13.78
N SER A 443 12.15 -4.14 -12.78
CA SER A 443 11.40 -2.88 -12.92
C SER A 443 12.06 -1.91 -13.92
N ILE A 444 13.39 -1.83 -13.91
CA ILE A 444 14.14 -1.01 -14.88
C ILE A 444 14.00 -1.59 -16.29
N LEU A 445 14.11 -2.91 -16.47
CA LEU A 445 13.99 -3.57 -17.75
C LEU A 445 12.58 -3.47 -18.34
N ASP A 446 11.54 -3.53 -17.51
CA ASP A 446 10.14 -3.30 -17.93
C ASP A 446 9.95 -1.84 -18.41
N THR A 447 10.49 -0.88 -17.69
CA THR A 447 10.44 0.53 -18.07
C THR A 447 11.17 0.83 -19.38
N LEU A 448 12.29 0.14 -19.64
CA LEU A 448 13.03 0.25 -20.90
C LEU A 448 12.37 -0.52 -22.05
N GLY A 449 11.26 -1.23 -21.79
CA GLY A 449 10.56 -2.05 -22.78
C GLY A 449 11.30 -3.32 -23.21
N ILE A 450 12.39 -3.70 -22.50
CA ILE A 450 13.20 -4.89 -22.78
C ILE A 450 12.46 -6.15 -22.31
N VAL A 451 11.76 -6.05 -21.19
CA VAL A 451 10.94 -7.12 -20.60
C VAL A 451 9.58 -6.53 -20.31
N LYS A 452 8.48 -7.26 -20.57
CA LYS A 452 7.12 -6.82 -20.19
C LYS A 452 6.70 -7.55 -18.92
N LEU A 453 6.63 -6.81 -17.83
CA LEU A 453 6.09 -7.24 -16.52
C LEU A 453 4.58 -7.09 -16.44
#